data_1ba622caa0e58640821b2cd535368b54
#
_entry.id   1ba622caa0e58640821b2cd535368b54
#
_cell.length_a   1.000
_cell.length_b   1.000
_cell.length_c   1.000
_cell.angle_alpha   90.00
_cell.angle_beta   90.00
_cell.angle_gamma   90.00
#
_symmetry.space_group_name_H-M   'P 1'
#
loop_
_entity.id
_entity.type
_entity.pdbx_description
1 polymer ?
#
loop_
_entity_poly.entity_id
_entity_poly.type
_entity_poly.pdbx_seq_one_letter_code
_entity_poly.pdbx_strand_id
1 'polypeptide(L)'
;MQTAEHADTQALSRYRSIFAPSTRRERKANFEDYWKFSQNHSGEILEEEQSLTKKKTKLAEFKTQAVRSKSPLPDPEVFYRNFVNLKDDPKTFDRKTLLLTCIYKFARHEWVGITAAWDYLPQLKDCKSITDKISRYHIAEEFCHVRLFHEMFETFHLDRVEWVPLGKWMRRIYAVFPYFPEFVMAAPAFVTELMGITFYMHVTRMLDDIFPDEPEAAQRIRELLNEIMVDELAHIGQRRNFMGPISTWFAPLMIRPLFKAFFADIPESSLLLDVNQMIRDAKAFNYSEVNKELMERTWVPSYCRLETQA
;
A
#
# COMPACT_ATOMS: atom_id res chain seq x y z
N MET A 1 -18.44 -30.13 -19.96
CA MET A 1 -17.89 -29.36 -18.83
C MET A 1 -16.35 -29.36 -18.81
N GLN A 2 -15.69 -29.25 -19.98
CA GLN A 2 -14.20 -29.24 -20.09
C GLN A 2 -13.63 -27.95 -20.75
N THR A 3 -14.49 -26.98 -21.08
CA THR A 3 -14.08 -25.79 -21.84
C THR A 3 -13.84 -24.54 -20.98
N ALA A 4 -14.24 -24.54 -19.71
CA ALA A 4 -14.05 -23.39 -18.80
C ALA A 4 -12.66 -23.38 -18.11
N GLU A 5 -12.07 -24.55 -17.83
CA GLU A 5 -10.76 -24.64 -17.17
C GLU A 5 -9.58 -24.27 -18.09
N HIS A 6 -9.72 -24.39 -19.42
CA HIS A 6 -8.65 -24.04 -20.37
C HIS A 6 -8.57 -22.56 -20.71
N ALA A 7 -9.65 -21.78 -20.53
CA ALA A 7 -9.65 -20.34 -20.75
C ALA A 7 -8.96 -19.56 -19.61
N ASP A 8 -9.05 -20.09 -18.38
CA ASP A 8 -8.45 -19.44 -17.20
C ASP A 8 -6.93 -19.61 -17.13
N THR A 9 -6.40 -20.74 -17.60
CA THR A 9 -4.96 -21.01 -17.62
C THR A 9 -4.18 -20.16 -18.65
N GLN A 10 -4.81 -19.67 -19.72
CA GLN A 10 -4.18 -18.75 -20.67
C GLN A 10 -4.15 -17.30 -20.18
N ALA A 11 -5.03 -16.91 -19.25
CA ALA A 11 -5.01 -15.57 -18.63
C ALA A 11 -3.82 -15.40 -17.67
N LEU A 12 -3.32 -16.47 -17.07
CA LEU A 12 -2.23 -16.47 -16.07
C LEU A 12 -0.83 -16.15 -16.64
N SER A 13 -0.67 -16.01 -17.95
CA SER A 13 0.65 -15.84 -18.58
C SER A 13 0.96 -14.43 -19.10
N ARG A 14 0.17 -13.41 -18.75
CA ARG A 14 0.37 -12.05 -19.30
C ARG A 14 1.54 -11.30 -18.69
N TYR A 15 2.02 -11.69 -17.51
CA TYR A 15 3.09 -11.00 -16.83
C TYR A 15 4.15 -11.98 -16.30
N ARG A 16 5.39 -11.52 -16.28
CA ARG A 16 6.48 -12.20 -15.57
C ARG A 16 6.43 -11.83 -14.08
N SER A 17 7.06 -12.67 -13.24
CA SER A 17 7.26 -12.35 -11.82
C SER A 17 7.89 -10.97 -11.65
N ILE A 18 7.50 -10.24 -10.61
CA ILE A 18 8.15 -8.98 -10.21
C ILE A 18 9.65 -9.14 -9.90
N PHE A 19 10.07 -10.36 -9.58
CA PHE A 19 11.48 -10.70 -9.38
C PHE A 19 12.22 -11.07 -10.67
N ALA A 20 11.57 -10.95 -11.84
CA ALA A 20 12.21 -11.25 -13.12
C ALA A 20 13.48 -10.39 -13.33
N PRO A 21 14.51 -10.95 -13.98
CA PRO A 21 15.72 -10.19 -14.32
C PRO A 21 15.39 -8.95 -15.16
N SER A 22 16.12 -7.87 -14.94
CA SER A 22 16.03 -6.64 -15.72
C SER A 22 17.42 -6.09 -16.02
N THR A 23 17.59 -5.54 -17.20
CA THR A 23 18.81 -4.84 -17.60
C THR A 23 18.84 -3.41 -17.03
N ARG A 24 20.04 -2.80 -16.94
CA ARG A 24 20.16 -1.39 -16.55
C ARG A 24 19.44 -0.47 -17.54
N ARG A 25 19.44 -0.82 -18.84
CA ARG A 25 18.77 -0.04 -19.88
C ARG A 25 17.26 -0.04 -19.70
N GLU A 26 16.66 -1.20 -19.46
CA GLU A 26 15.22 -1.32 -19.17
C GLU A 26 14.83 -0.52 -17.94
N ARG A 27 15.56 -0.67 -16.83
CA ARG A 27 15.25 0.09 -15.60
C ARG A 27 15.32 1.61 -15.83
N LYS A 28 16.32 2.10 -16.60
CA LYS A 28 16.42 3.52 -16.94
C LYS A 28 15.22 4.01 -17.76
N ALA A 29 14.81 3.26 -18.78
CA ALA A 29 13.65 3.59 -19.62
C ALA A 29 12.35 3.58 -18.77
N ASN A 30 12.21 2.63 -17.85
CA ASN A 30 11.07 2.54 -16.96
C ASN A 30 10.95 3.73 -15.99
N PHE A 31 12.04 4.41 -15.59
CA PHE A 31 11.91 5.64 -14.79
C PHE A 31 11.22 6.77 -15.57
N GLU A 32 11.54 6.93 -16.85
CA GLU A 32 10.93 7.94 -17.71
C GLU A 32 9.44 7.62 -17.99
N ASP A 33 9.15 6.34 -18.23
CA ASP A 33 7.80 5.85 -18.46
C ASP A 33 6.93 6.00 -17.21
N TYR A 34 7.45 5.62 -16.05
CA TYR A 34 6.76 5.79 -14.76
C TYR A 34 6.52 7.27 -14.45
N TRP A 35 7.49 8.15 -14.69
CA TRP A 35 7.31 9.58 -14.47
C TRP A 35 6.14 10.17 -15.27
N LYS A 36 6.01 9.78 -16.54
CA LYS A 36 4.87 10.17 -17.38
C LYS A 36 3.55 9.62 -16.84
N PHE A 37 3.56 8.36 -16.40
CA PHE A 37 2.40 7.75 -15.78
C PHE A 37 1.96 8.52 -14.55
N SER A 38 2.85 8.79 -13.60
CA SER A 38 2.54 9.50 -12.35
C SER A 38 1.92 10.87 -12.60
N GLN A 39 2.49 11.66 -13.52
CA GLN A 39 1.95 12.97 -13.87
C GLN A 39 0.54 12.89 -14.47
N ASN A 40 0.28 11.89 -15.33
CA ASN A 40 -1.03 11.70 -15.93
C ASN A 40 -2.06 11.15 -14.94
N HIS A 41 -1.63 10.30 -14.04
CA HIS A 41 -2.49 9.62 -13.07
C HIS A 41 -2.83 10.50 -11.87
N SER A 42 -1.84 11.12 -11.29
CA SER A 42 -1.97 11.82 -10.00
C SER A 42 -2.12 13.35 -10.13
N GLY A 43 -1.64 13.94 -11.21
CA GLY A 43 -1.64 15.38 -11.44
C GLY A 43 -0.49 16.09 -10.75
N GLU A 44 -0.59 17.41 -10.60
CA GLU A 44 0.45 18.26 -10.00
C GLU A 44 0.45 18.17 -8.48
N ILE A 45 1.65 18.26 -7.87
CA ILE A 45 1.79 18.36 -6.43
C ILE A 45 1.30 19.72 -5.95
N LEU A 46 0.46 19.71 -4.90
CA LEU A 46 0.09 20.87 -4.12
C LEU A 46 1.03 20.96 -2.91
N GLU A 47 1.98 21.86 -2.92
CA GLU A 47 3.06 21.95 -1.92
C GLU A 47 2.57 22.03 -0.48
N GLU A 48 1.58 22.91 -0.23
CA GLU A 48 1.04 23.15 1.11
C GLU A 48 0.30 21.94 1.69
N GLU A 49 -0.37 21.17 0.83
CA GLU A 49 -1.20 20.04 1.24
C GLU A 49 -0.50 18.71 1.05
N GLN A 50 0.70 18.70 0.48
CA GLN A 50 1.43 17.47 0.13
C GLN A 50 0.56 16.49 -0.66
N SER A 51 -0.31 17.01 -1.52
CA SER A 51 -1.26 16.23 -2.30
C SER A 51 -1.19 16.59 -3.78
N LEU A 52 -1.72 15.69 -4.59
CA LEU A 52 -1.73 15.76 -6.03
C LEU A 52 -3.11 16.24 -6.50
N THR A 53 -3.16 17.08 -7.53
CA THR A 53 -4.40 17.76 -7.96
C THR A 53 -5.55 16.80 -8.28
N LYS A 54 -5.26 15.73 -9.05
CA LYS A 54 -6.27 14.70 -9.39
C LYS A 54 -6.65 13.85 -8.19
N LYS A 55 -5.70 13.51 -7.33
CA LYS A 55 -5.97 12.79 -6.08
C LYS A 55 -6.80 13.62 -5.10
N LYS A 56 -6.53 14.91 -5.01
CA LYS A 56 -7.34 15.83 -4.21
C LYS A 56 -8.80 15.89 -4.71
N THR A 57 -9.00 15.96 -6.04
CA THR A 57 -10.35 15.90 -6.63
C THR A 57 -11.06 14.60 -6.26
N LYS A 58 -10.39 13.48 -6.38
CA LYS A 58 -10.95 12.16 -6.01
C LYS A 58 -11.33 12.07 -4.53
N LEU A 59 -10.47 12.58 -3.64
CA LEU A 59 -10.80 12.69 -2.21
C LEU A 59 -12.02 13.57 -1.93
N ALA A 60 -12.17 14.67 -2.66
CA ALA A 60 -13.35 15.53 -2.55
C ALA A 60 -14.64 14.81 -3.03
N GLU A 61 -14.56 13.98 -4.07
CA GLU A 61 -15.67 13.13 -4.50
C GLU A 61 -16.10 12.16 -3.40
N PHE A 62 -15.17 11.46 -2.75
CA PHE A 62 -15.48 10.57 -1.63
C PHE A 62 -16.17 11.30 -0.47
N LYS A 63 -15.75 12.53 -0.16
CA LYS A 63 -16.36 13.35 0.90
C LYS A 63 -17.75 13.84 0.53
N THR A 64 -17.97 14.25 -0.73
CA THR A 64 -19.29 14.70 -1.19
C THR A 64 -20.29 13.56 -1.33
N GLN A 65 -19.82 12.37 -1.64
CA GLN A 65 -20.61 11.14 -1.73
C GLN A 65 -20.38 10.25 -0.50
N ALA A 66 -20.37 10.86 0.69
CA ALA A 66 -20.04 10.16 1.92
C ALA A 66 -20.96 8.97 2.19
N VAL A 67 -20.37 7.81 2.45
CA VAL A 67 -21.07 6.63 2.96
C VAL A 67 -20.81 6.54 4.45
N ARG A 68 -21.85 6.29 5.21
CA ARG A 68 -21.76 6.11 6.67
C ARG A 68 -22.46 4.81 7.06
N SER A 69 -21.82 4.06 7.93
CA SER A 69 -22.34 2.81 8.48
C SER A 69 -23.68 3.06 9.20
N LYS A 70 -24.64 2.19 8.95
CA LYS A 70 -25.95 2.17 9.65
C LYS A 70 -25.86 1.41 10.98
N SER A 71 -24.86 0.54 11.12
CA SER A 71 -24.55 -0.24 12.32
C SER A 71 -23.11 0.04 12.74
N PRO A 72 -22.85 1.15 13.45
CA PRO A 72 -21.52 1.50 13.91
C PRO A 72 -20.94 0.40 14.82
N LEU A 73 -19.69 0.56 15.22
CA LEU A 73 -19.06 -0.40 16.13
C LEU A 73 -19.94 -0.62 17.36
N PRO A 74 -20.04 -1.86 17.88
CA PRO A 74 -20.81 -2.16 19.09
C PRO A 74 -20.40 -1.30 20.28
N ASP A 75 -19.11 -1.03 20.42
CA ASP A 75 -18.55 -0.11 21.39
C ASP A 75 -17.37 0.68 20.78
N PRO A 76 -17.59 1.89 20.24
CA PRO A 76 -16.53 2.73 19.67
C PRO A 76 -15.41 3.07 20.67
N GLU A 77 -15.68 3.08 21.97
CA GLU A 77 -14.67 3.38 22.98
C GLU A 77 -13.62 2.26 23.11
N VAL A 78 -13.97 1.01 22.75
CA VAL A 78 -12.98 -0.07 22.62
C VAL A 78 -11.97 0.27 21.53
N PHE A 79 -12.43 0.76 20.38
CA PHE A 79 -11.51 1.23 19.31
C PHE A 79 -10.64 2.38 19.82
N TYR A 80 -11.23 3.46 20.34
CA TYR A 80 -10.51 4.65 20.79
C TYR A 80 -9.51 4.38 21.92
N ARG A 81 -9.77 3.40 22.76
CA ARG A 81 -8.85 2.99 23.81
C ARG A 81 -7.64 2.20 23.29
N ASN A 82 -7.78 1.53 22.14
CA ASN A 82 -6.84 0.52 21.65
C ASN A 82 -6.16 0.84 20.30
N PHE A 83 -6.66 1.80 19.52
CA PHE A 83 -6.16 2.05 18.14
C PHE A 83 -4.70 2.51 18.12
N VAL A 84 -4.25 3.26 19.10
CA VAL A 84 -2.85 3.71 19.19
C VAL A 84 -1.96 2.61 19.80
N ASN A 85 -2.36 2.11 20.97
CA ASN A 85 -1.66 1.05 21.67
C ASN A 85 -2.71 0.14 22.33
N LEU A 86 -2.52 -1.17 22.23
CA LEU A 86 -3.40 -2.11 22.90
C LEU A 86 -3.35 -1.92 24.43
N LYS A 87 -4.53 -1.76 25.02
CA LYS A 87 -4.75 -1.76 26.46
C LYS A 87 -5.59 -2.95 26.93
N ASP A 88 -6.40 -3.47 26.02
CA ASP A 88 -7.26 -4.62 26.25
C ASP A 88 -6.76 -5.84 25.47
N ASP A 89 -7.24 -7.04 25.82
CA ASP A 89 -6.96 -8.24 25.04
C ASP A 89 -7.69 -8.18 23.69
N PRO A 90 -7.01 -8.14 22.55
CA PRO A 90 -7.65 -8.03 21.23
C PRO A 90 -8.56 -9.22 20.90
N LYS A 91 -8.45 -10.36 21.60
CA LYS A 91 -9.36 -11.50 21.45
C LYS A 91 -10.79 -11.19 21.91
N THR A 92 -10.97 -10.13 22.68
CA THR A 92 -12.30 -9.69 23.14
C THR A 92 -12.97 -8.72 22.17
N PHE A 93 -12.26 -8.27 21.12
CA PHE A 93 -12.81 -7.31 20.16
C PHE A 93 -13.73 -8.01 19.17
N ASP A 94 -14.80 -7.33 18.77
CA ASP A 94 -15.53 -7.72 17.60
C ASP A 94 -14.68 -7.56 16.31
N ARG A 95 -15.09 -8.24 15.24
CA ARG A 95 -14.28 -8.30 14.00
C ARG A 95 -14.15 -6.94 13.30
N LYS A 96 -15.15 -6.04 13.41
CA LYS A 96 -15.10 -4.69 12.85
C LYS A 96 -14.05 -3.85 13.57
N THR A 97 -14.09 -3.86 14.91
CA THR A 97 -13.10 -3.17 15.76
C THR A 97 -11.68 -3.70 15.51
N LEU A 98 -11.51 -5.03 15.44
CA LEU A 98 -10.22 -5.64 15.10
C LEU A 98 -9.68 -5.14 13.76
N LEU A 99 -10.51 -5.14 12.71
CA LEU A 99 -10.10 -4.72 11.38
C LEU A 99 -9.68 -3.24 11.38
N LEU A 100 -10.51 -2.36 11.93
CA LEU A 100 -10.25 -0.93 11.92
C LEU A 100 -9.01 -0.57 12.76
N THR A 101 -8.80 -1.25 13.89
CA THR A 101 -7.60 -1.09 14.70
C THR A 101 -6.34 -1.56 13.94
N CYS A 102 -6.46 -2.67 13.22
CA CYS A 102 -5.38 -3.19 12.37
C CYS A 102 -5.05 -2.22 11.22
N ILE A 103 -6.06 -1.70 10.51
CA ILE A 103 -5.89 -0.70 9.45
C ILE A 103 -5.24 0.56 10.01
N TYR A 104 -5.67 1.09 11.15
CA TYR A 104 -5.05 2.27 11.74
C TYR A 104 -3.57 2.07 12.04
N LYS A 105 -3.21 0.95 12.67
CA LYS A 105 -1.81 0.69 13.03
C LYS A 105 -0.95 0.50 11.79
N PHE A 106 -1.48 -0.14 10.76
CA PHE A 106 -0.79 -0.26 9.48
C PHE A 106 -0.55 1.12 8.86
N ALA A 107 -1.60 1.91 8.66
CA ALA A 107 -1.54 3.26 8.09
C ALA A 107 -0.67 4.22 8.92
N ARG A 108 -0.61 4.03 10.24
CA ARG A 108 0.26 4.81 11.14
C ARG A 108 1.74 4.58 10.85
N HIS A 109 2.14 3.36 10.50
CA HIS A 109 3.51 3.08 10.08
C HIS A 109 3.86 3.79 8.77
N GLU A 110 2.96 3.77 7.79
CA GLU A 110 3.12 4.55 6.55
C GLU A 110 3.27 6.03 6.87
N TRP A 111 2.31 6.61 7.59
CA TRP A 111 2.35 8.03 7.96
C TRP A 111 3.66 8.44 8.64
N VAL A 112 4.20 7.65 9.55
CA VAL A 112 5.49 7.95 10.21
C VAL A 112 6.65 7.84 9.23
N GLY A 113 6.63 6.84 8.34
CA GLY A 113 7.66 6.65 7.31
C GLY A 113 7.71 7.82 6.32
N ILE A 114 6.55 8.21 5.77
CA ILE A 114 6.46 9.29 4.79
C ILE A 114 6.75 10.67 5.38
N THR A 115 6.30 10.96 6.60
CA THR A 115 6.62 12.22 7.28
C THR A 115 8.11 12.33 7.56
N ALA A 116 8.75 11.25 8.03
CA ALA A 116 10.19 11.21 8.21
C ALA A 116 10.95 11.45 6.88
N ALA A 117 10.54 10.77 5.79
CA ALA A 117 11.16 10.97 4.49
C ALA A 117 10.99 12.40 3.99
N TRP A 118 9.79 12.97 4.09
CA TRP A 118 9.49 14.33 3.65
C TRP A 118 10.29 15.38 4.41
N ASP A 119 10.44 15.21 5.71
CA ASP A 119 11.14 16.18 6.56
C ASP A 119 12.67 16.13 6.40
N TYR A 120 13.23 14.94 6.21
CA TYR A 120 14.68 14.73 6.30
C TYR A 120 15.39 14.54 4.97
N LEU A 121 14.69 14.35 3.84
CA LEU A 121 15.32 14.17 2.53
C LEU A 121 15.36 15.47 1.72
N PRO A 122 16.51 16.21 1.69
CA PRO A 122 16.61 17.48 0.96
C PRO A 122 16.31 17.35 -0.54
N GLN A 123 16.65 16.20 -1.15
CA GLN A 123 16.40 15.93 -2.56
C GLN A 123 14.91 15.89 -2.93
N LEU A 124 14.02 15.67 -1.97
CA LEU A 124 12.58 15.75 -2.21
C LEU A 124 12.10 17.19 -2.39
N LYS A 125 12.86 18.17 -1.86
CA LYS A 125 12.56 19.60 -1.97
C LYS A 125 13.24 20.25 -3.17
N ASP A 126 14.48 19.81 -3.50
CA ASP A 126 15.26 20.28 -4.64
C ASP A 126 15.53 19.12 -5.62
N CYS A 127 14.48 18.72 -6.37
CA CYS A 127 14.52 17.58 -7.28
C CYS A 127 15.38 17.85 -8.52
N LYS A 128 16.60 17.35 -8.53
CA LYS A 128 17.58 17.54 -9.63
C LYS A 128 17.50 16.44 -10.68
N SER A 129 17.07 15.26 -10.31
CA SER A 129 16.99 14.11 -11.20
C SER A 129 15.56 13.63 -11.37
N ILE A 130 15.32 12.80 -12.40
CA ILE A 130 14.02 12.14 -12.58
C ILE A 130 13.70 11.20 -11.41
N THR A 131 14.69 10.57 -10.82
CA THR A 131 14.52 9.70 -9.65
C THR A 131 14.13 10.49 -8.40
N ASP A 132 14.66 11.70 -8.22
CA ASP A 132 14.24 12.57 -7.11
C ASP A 132 12.78 13.00 -7.28
N LYS A 133 12.40 13.39 -8.52
CA LYS A 133 11.00 13.74 -8.84
C LYS A 133 10.06 12.58 -8.58
N ILE A 134 10.41 11.37 -9.02
CA ILE A 134 9.63 10.16 -8.78
C ILE A 134 9.50 9.90 -7.27
N SER A 135 10.58 10.00 -6.51
CA SER A 135 10.54 9.81 -5.05
C SER A 135 9.66 10.84 -4.36
N ARG A 136 9.68 12.09 -4.80
CA ARG A 136 8.80 13.15 -4.29
C ARG A 136 7.33 12.85 -4.56
N TYR A 137 6.99 12.45 -5.79
CA TYR A 137 5.62 12.08 -6.15
C TYR A 137 5.14 10.87 -5.35
N HIS A 138 5.95 9.83 -5.23
CA HIS A 138 5.65 8.68 -4.41
C HIS A 138 5.28 9.09 -2.97
N ILE A 139 6.10 9.88 -2.30
CA ILE A 139 5.79 10.36 -0.94
C ILE A 139 4.51 11.23 -0.91
N ALA A 140 4.25 12.02 -1.95
CA ALA A 140 3.02 12.81 -2.02
C ALA A 140 1.78 11.91 -2.22
N GLU A 141 1.88 10.84 -2.99
CA GLU A 141 0.82 9.83 -3.16
C GLU A 141 0.52 9.13 -1.82
N GLU A 142 1.55 8.77 -1.06
CA GLU A 142 1.41 8.20 0.28
C GLU A 142 0.65 9.14 1.25
N PHE A 143 0.86 10.45 1.19
CA PHE A 143 0.04 11.39 1.95
C PHE A 143 -1.43 11.37 1.53
N CYS A 144 -1.74 11.05 0.28
CA CYS A 144 -3.12 10.83 -0.16
C CYS A 144 -3.69 9.55 0.45
N HIS A 145 -2.90 8.47 0.55
CA HIS A 145 -3.33 7.23 1.20
C HIS A 145 -3.75 7.46 2.66
N VAL A 146 -2.98 8.26 3.41
CA VAL A 146 -3.32 8.63 4.79
C VAL A 146 -4.71 9.29 4.88
N ARG A 147 -5.10 10.09 3.89
CA ARG A 147 -6.42 10.72 3.81
C ARG A 147 -7.52 9.73 3.45
N LEU A 148 -7.23 8.76 2.59
CA LEU A 148 -8.16 7.67 2.26
C LEU A 148 -8.40 6.76 3.49
N PHE A 149 -7.38 6.46 4.27
CA PHE A 149 -7.55 5.76 5.54
C PHE A 149 -8.42 6.55 6.53
N HIS A 150 -8.25 7.86 6.58
CA HIS A 150 -9.11 8.69 7.45
C HIS A 150 -10.59 8.59 7.03
N GLU A 151 -10.90 8.65 5.73
CA GLU A 151 -12.25 8.45 5.22
C GLU A 151 -12.83 7.06 5.54
N MET A 152 -11.98 6.00 5.63
CA MET A 152 -12.41 4.69 6.11
C MET A 152 -12.91 4.75 7.56
N PHE A 153 -12.22 5.47 8.43
CA PHE A 153 -12.64 5.64 9.82
C PHE A 153 -13.92 6.46 9.93
N GLU A 154 -14.04 7.54 9.15
CA GLU A 154 -15.27 8.34 9.09
C GLU A 154 -16.46 7.51 8.60
N THR A 155 -16.28 6.52 7.73
CA THR A 155 -17.35 5.60 7.31
C THR A 155 -17.99 4.90 8.52
N PHE A 156 -17.26 4.66 9.60
CA PHE A 156 -17.75 4.04 10.83
C PHE A 156 -17.95 5.03 11.99
N HIS A 157 -18.11 6.32 11.70
CA HIS A 157 -18.30 7.39 12.68
C HIS A 157 -17.14 7.53 13.68
N LEU A 158 -15.93 7.17 13.27
CA LEU A 158 -14.72 7.29 14.07
C LEU A 158 -14.05 8.65 13.80
N ASP A 159 -14.72 9.73 14.10
CA ASP A 159 -14.37 11.12 13.84
C ASP A 159 -13.24 11.69 14.73
N ARG A 160 -12.91 11.00 15.85
CA ARG A 160 -11.86 11.40 16.80
C ARG A 160 -10.50 10.73 16.50
N VAL A 161 -10.33 10.17 15.30
CA VAL A 161 -9.06 9.53 14.93
C VAL A 161 -8.01 10.59 14.63
N GLU A 162 -6.91 10.53 15.36
CA GLU A 162 -5.74 11.38 15.16
C GLU A 162 -4.51 10.53 14.84
N TRP A 163 -3.61 11.05 14.01
CA TRP A 163 -2.34 10.38 13.71
C TRP A 163 -1.34 10.59 14.83
N VAL A 164 -1.18 9.56 15.65
CA VAL A 164 -0.25 9.60 16.80
C VAL A 164 1.09 9.00 16.42
N PRO A 165 2.22 9.70 16.62
CA PRO A 165 3.54 9.16 16.30
C PRO A 165 3.84 7.84 17.00
N LEU A 166 4.60 6.99 16.34
CA LEU A 166 5.12 5.75 16.94
C LEU A 166 6.02 6.04 18.15
N GLY A 167 6.26 5.05 18.98
CA GLY A 167 7.16 5.14 20.12
C GLY A 167 8.56 5.66 19.74
N LYS A 168 9.27 6.29 20.69
CA LYS A 168 10.57 6.96 20.43
C LYS A 168 11.58 6.11 19.69
N TRP A 169 11.61 4.79 19.96
CA TRP A 169 12.52 3.85 19.33
C TRP A 169 12.20 3.64 17.85
N MET A 170 10.95 3.35 17.51
CA MET A 170 10.52 3.18 16.12
C MET A 170 10.70 4.48 15.31
N ARG A 171 10.39 5.65 15.87
CA ARG A 171 10.65 6.92 15.20
C ARG A 171 12.13 7.11 14.86
N ARG A 172 13.06 6.69 15.73
CA ARG A 172 14.50 6.74 15.44
C ARG A 172 14.87 5.83 14.28
N ILE A 173 14.29 4.62 14.22
CA ILE A 173 14.50 3.71 13.08
C ILE A 173 14.05 4.39 11.79
N TYR A 174 12.83 4.89 11.71
CA TYR A 174 12.32 5.57 10.51
C TYR A 174 13.12 6.83 10.14
N ALA A 175 13.57 7.61 11.12
CA ALA A 175 14.39 8.80 10.88
C ALA A 175 15.79 8.49 10.33
N VAL A 176 16.31 7.29 10.54
CA VAL A 176 17.63 6.87 10.04
C VAL A 176 17.55 6.29 8.63
N PHE A 177 16.45 5.65 8.26
CA PHE A 177 16.25 5.06 6.93
C PHE A 177 16.58 5.99 5.75
N PRO A 178 16.12 7.26 5.73
CA PRO A 178 16.40 8.17 4.63
C PRO A 178 17.89 8.47 4.38
N TYR A 179 18.73 8.24 5.34
CA TYR A 179 20.19 8.51 5.23
C TYR A 179 20.99 7.35 4.64
N PHE A 180 20.39 6.19 4.48
CA PHE A 180 21.07 5.06 3.84
C PHE A 180 21.15 5.23 2.32
N PRO A 181 22.27 4.82 1.70
CA PRO A 181 22.39 4.83 0.24
C PRO A 181 21.29 3.99 -0.44
N GLU A 182 20.81 4.44 -1.59
CA GLU A 182 19.74 3.79 -2.35
C GLU A 182 20.01 2.29 -2.60
N PHE A 183 21.26 1.90 -2.88
CA PHE A 183 21.59 0.49 -3.12
C PHE A 183 21.38 -0.41 -1.87
N VAL A 184 21.41 0.16 -0.67
CA VAL A 184 21.11 -0.54 0.60
C VAL A 184 19.62 -0.59 0.81
N MET A 185 18.92 0.51 0.51
CA MET A 185 17.50 0.67 0.79
C MET A 185 16.58 0.10 -0.29
N ALA A 186 17.08 -0.11 -1.52
CA ALA A 186 16.25 -0.54 -2.64
C ALA A 186 15.47 -1.84 -2.36
N ALA A 187 16.09 -2.85 -1.77
CA ALA A 187 15.41 -4.10 -1.44
C ALA A 187 14.46 -3.98 -0.24
N PRO A 188 14.84 -3.39 0.91
CA PRO A 188 13.89 -3.11 2.00
C PRO A 188 12.69 -2.29 1.55
N ALA A 189 12.90 -1.18 0.85
CA ALA A 189 11.81 -0.33 0.37
C ALA A 189 10.87 -1.07 -0.59
N PHE A 190 11.42 -1.86 -1.52
CA PHE A 190 10.60 -2.73 -2.37
C PHE A 190 9.77 -3.74 -1.58
N VAL A 191 10.34 -4.34 -0.53
CA VAL A 191 9.62 -5.32 0.30
C VAL A 191 8.54 -4.65 1.14
N THR A 192 8.71 -3.39 1.56
CA THR A 192 7.64 -2.65 2.27
C THR A 192 6.45 -2.35 1.35
N GLU A 193 6.67 -1.91 0.10
CA GLU A 193 5.59 -1.74 -0.88
C GLU A 193 4.85 -3.08 -1.15
N LEU A 194 5.63 -4.16 -1.32
CA LEU A 194 5.05 -5.49 -1.51
C LEU A 194 4.25 -5.97 -0.29
N MET A 195 4.63 -5.56 0.91
CA MET A 195 3.90 -5.82 2.13
C MET A 195 2.57 -5.05 2.17
N GLY A 196 2.58 -3.77 1.78
CA GLY A 196 1.41 -2.92 1.68
C GLY A 196 0.35 -3.53 0.77
N ILE A 197 0.68 -3.77 -0.49
CA ILE A 197 -0.28 -4.37 -1.44
C ILE A 197 -0.80 -5.73 -0.98
N THR A 198 0.07 -6.57 -0.41
CA THR A 198 -0.35 -7.89 0.10
C THR A 198 -1.35 -7.74 1.25
N PHE A 199 -1.11 -6.81 2.17
CA PHE A 199 -2.02 -6.49 3.26
C PHE A 199 -3.38 -6.04 2.73
N TYR A 200 -3.42 -5.08 1.80
CA TYR A 200 -4.68 -4.55 1.23
C TYR A 200 -5.47 -5.62 0.48
N MET A 201 -4.80 -6.46 -0.30
CA MET A 201 -5.44 -7.60 -0.98
C MET A 201 -6.09 -8.57 0.02
N HIS A 202 -5.41 -8.87 1.13
CA HIS A 202 -5.96 -9.74 2.17
C HIS A 202 -7.14 -9.08 2.91
N VAL A 203 -7.04 -7.80 3.24
CA VAL A 203 -8.14 -7.03 3.85
C VAL A 203 -9.36 -7.01 2.91
N THR A 204 -9.17 -6.72 1.63
CA THR A 204 -10.27 -6.65 0.65
C THR A 204 -11.05 -7.96 0.56
N ARG A 205 -10.36 -9.11 0.64
CA ARG A 205 -11.00 -10.45 0.56
C ARG A 205 -11.92 -10.76 1.74
N MET A 206 -11.73 -10.13 2.89
CA MET A 206 -12.51 -10.41 4.10
C MET A 206 -13.64 -9.41 4.37
N LEU A 207 -13.77 -8.34 3.57
CA LEU A 207 -14.73 -7.26 3.84
C LEU A 207 -16.17 -7.77 3.91
N ASP A 208 -16.60 -8.61 2.96
CA ASP A 208 -17.97 -9.13 2.92
C ASP A 208 -18.28 -10.04 4.11
N ASP A 209 -17.27 -10.73 4.64
CA ASP A 209 -17.38 -11.59 5.80
C ASP A 209 -17.37 -10.81 7.14
N ILE A 210 -16.73 -9.64 7.16
CA ILE A 210 -16.72 -8.76 8.35
C ILE A 210 -17.95 -7.85 8.39
N PHE A 211 -18.47 -7.45 7.23
CA PHE A 211 -19.58 -6.51 7.09
C PHE A 211 -20.80 -7.13 6.37
N PRO A 212 -21.30 -8.34 6.77
CA PRO A 212 -22.37 -9.02 6.04
C PRO A 212 -23.67 -8.21 6.02
N ASP A 213 -23.92 -7.44 7.09
CA ASP A 213 -25.12 -6.61 7.25
C ASP A 213 -24.96 -5.18 6.73
N GLU A 214 -23.78 -4.84 6.19
CA GLU A 214 -23.45 -3.49 5.73
C GLU A 214 -22.70 -3.46 4.38
N PRO A 215 -23.32 -3.94 3.32
CA PRO A 215 -22.67 -4.04 2.00
C PRO A 215 -22.25 -2.68 1.44
N GLU A 216 -22.96 -1.59 1.76
CA GLU A 216 -22.59 -0.23 1.32
C GLU A 216 -21.29 0.25 1.98
N ALA A 217 -21.12 -0.01 3.28
CA ALA A 217 -19.89 0.33 4.01
C ALA A 217 -18.73 -0.57 3.55
N ALA A 218 -18.95 -1.88 3.39
CA ALA A 218 -17.95 -2.80 2.83
C ALA A 218 -17.48 -2.35 1.43
N GLN A 219 -18.42 -1.96 0.56
CA GLN A 219 -18.11 -1.47 -0.77
C GLN A 219 -17.32 -0.15 -0.70
N ARG A 220 -17.66 0.77 0.19
CA ARG A 220 -16.89 2.02 0.39
C ARG A 220 -15.45 1.73 0.81
N ILE A 221 -15.23 0.83 1.75
CA ILE A 221 -13.86 0.44 2.14
C ILE A 221 -13.11 -0.18 0.97
N ARG A 222 -13.78 -1.02 0.16
CA ARG A 222 -13.19 -1.61 -1.04
C ARG A 222 -12.78 -0.54 -2.06
N GLU A 223 -13.61 0.46 -2.29
CA GLU A 223 -13.31 1.58 -3.19
C GLU A 223 -12.09 2.38 -2.73
N LEU A 224 -12.04 2.71 -1.43
CA LEU A 224 -10.91 3.44 -0.85
C LEU A 224 -9.61 2.62 -0.91
N LEU A 225 -9.67 1.31 -0.62
CA LEU A 225 -8.53 0.41 -0.77
C LEU A 225 -8.11 0.26 -2.24
N ASN A 226 -9.04 0.23 -3.19
CA ASN A 226 -8.74 0.16 -4.61
C ASN A 226 -7.95 1.40 -5.08
N GLU A 227 -8.30 2.62 -4.61
CA GLU A 227 -7.53 3.83 -4.92
C GLU A 227 -6.09 3.75 -4.38
N ILE A 228 -5.89 3.20 -3.18
CA ILE A 228 -4.56 2.92 -2.63
C ILE A 228 -3.85 1.85 -3.47
N MET A 229 -4.50 0.72 -3.72
CA MET A 229 -3.87 -0.42 -4.42
C MET A 229 -3.43 -0.08 -5.85
N VAL A 230 -4.10 0.83 -6.54
CA VAL A 230 -3.67 1.29 -7.88
C VAL A 230 -2.29 1.94 -7.81
N ASP A 231 -2.04 2.77 -6.79
CA ASP A 231 -0.75 3.41 -6.56
C ASP A 231 0.29 2.39 -6.09
N GLU A 232 -0.04 1.56 -5.12
CA GLU A 232 0.86 0.56 -4.54
C GLU A 232 1.37 -0.45 -5.59
N LEU A 233 0.51 -0.87 -6.52
CA LEU A 233 0.92 -1.71 -7.65
C LEU A 233 1.95 -1.02 -8.53
N ALA A 234 1.80 0.28 -8.74
CA ALA A 234 2.76 1.09 -9.50
C ALA A 234 4.04 1.33 -8.68
N HIS A 235 3.92 1.56 -7.36
CA HIS A 235 5.04 1.74 -6.43
C HIS A 235 5.94 0.51 -6.36
N ILE A 236 5.38 -0.71 -6.30
CA ILE A 236 6.16 -1.95 -6.37
C ILE A 236 7.04 -1.96 -7.63
N GLY A 237 6.46 -1.67 -8.78
CA GLY A 237 7.18 -1.62 -10.04
C GLY A 237 8.26 -0.54 -10.07
N GLN A 238 7.94 0.64 -9.56
CA GLN A 238 8.86 1.76 -9.44
C GLN A 238 10.04 1.42 -8.51
N ARG A 239 9.77 0.92 -7.31
CA ARG A 239 10.82 0.49 -6.37
C ARG A 239 11.68 -0.62 -6.94
N ARG A 240 11.08 -1.54 -7.70
CA ARG A 240 11.83 -2.59 -8.42
C ARG A 240 12.83 -2.02 -9.41
N ASN A 241 12.59 -0.85 -10.02
CA ASN A 241 13.53 -0.20 -10.95
C ASN A 241 14.83 0.26 -10.27
N PHE A 242 14.83 0.56 -8.99
CA PHE A 242 16.04 0.89 -8.22
C PHE A 242 16.90 -0.34 -7.92
N MET A 243 16.34 -1.54 -8.01
CA MET A 243 17.02 -2.77 -7.63
C MET A 243 17.93 -3.28 -8.75
N GLY A 244 19.22 -3.41 -8.44
CA GLY A 244 20.16 -4.16 -9.26
C GLY A 244 20.01 -5.69 -9.10
N PRO A 245 20.79 -6.50 -9.82
CA PRO A 245 20.70 -7.97 -9.75
C PRO A 245 20.87 -8.53 -8.34
N ILE A 246 21.80 -7.98 -7.55
CA ILE A 246 22.07 -8.43 -6.15
C ILE A 246 20.85 -8.13 -5.27
N SER A 247 20.32 -6.91 -5.31
CA SER A 247 19.14 -6.52 -4.52
C SER A 247 17.92 -7.36 -4.90
N THR A 248 17.73 -7.66 -6.19
CA THR A 248 16.63 -8.51 -6.69
C THR A 248 16.75 -9.95 -6.18
N TRP A 249 17.96 -10.51 -6.15
CA TRP A 249 18.19 -11.83 -5.60
C TRP A 249 17.96 -11.87 -4.08
N PHE A 250 18.33 -10.78 -3.38
CA PHE A 250 18.25 -10.71 -1.93
C PHE A 250 16.84 -10.40 -1.39
N ALA A 251 16.02 -9.65 -2.12
CA ALA A 251 14.71 -9.20 -1.68
C ALA A 251 13.77 -10.33 -1.22
N PRO A 252 13.63 -11.49 -1.92
CA PRO A 252 12.78 -12.58 -1.47
C PRO A 252 13.18 -13.16 -0.10
N LEU A 253 14.47 -13.07 0.26
CA LEU A 253 14.97 -13.52 1.55
C LEU A 253 14.55 -12.57 2.69
N MET A 254 14.37 -11.28 2.38
CA MET A 254 13.96 -10.25 3.34
C MET A 254 12.46 -10.26 3.64
N ILE A 255 11.61 -10.80 2.75
CA ILE A 255 10.15 -10.78 2.91
C ILE A 255 9.75 -11.36 4.27
N ARG A 256 10.18 -12.58 4.59
CA ARG A 256 9.76 -13.24 5.84
C ARG A 256 10.19 -12.48 7.11
N PRO A 257 11.45 -12.06 7.29
CA PRO A 257 11.85 -11.34 8.50
C PRO A 257 11.19 -9.97 8.61
N LEU A 258 11.05 -9.21 7.51
CA LEU A 258 10.42 -7.90 7.55
C LEU A 258 8.93 -7.98 7.85
N PHE A 259 8.17 -8.88 7.20
CA PHE A 259 6.75 -9.11 7.52
C PHE A 259 6.56 -9.49 8.99
N LYS A 260 7.35 -10.43 9.50
CA LYS A 260 7.23 -10.85 10.90
C LYS A 260 7.56 -9.73 11.88
N ALA A 261 8.60 -8.93 11.60
CA ALA A 261 8.96 -7.79 12.45
C ALA A 261 7.88 -6.72 12.44
N PHE A 262 7.34 -6.39 11.26
CA PHE A 262 6.30 -5.38 11.10
C PHE A 262 4.99 -5.80 11.79
N PHE A 263 4.46 -6.99 11.48
CA PHE A 263 3.20 -7.47 12.05
C PHE A 263 3.29 -7.86 13.53
N ALA A 264 4.50 -7.99 14.09
CA ALA A 264 4.67 -8.10 15.54
C ALA A 264 4.27 -6.82 16.30
N ASP A 265 4.35 -5.64 15.65
CA ASP A 265 3.86 -4.37 16.19
C ASP A 265 2.34 -4.17 16.01
N ILE A 266 1.69 -5.07 15.27
CA ILE A 266 0.25 -5.08 15.02
C ILE A 266 -0.33 -6.45 15.45
N PRO A 267 -0.39 -6.75 16.76
CA PRO A 267 -0.78 -8.08 17.24
C PRO A 267 -2.19 -8.50 16.85
N GLU A 268 -3.10 -7.54 16.62
CA GLU A 268 -4.46 -7.77 16.09
C GLU A 268 -4.45 -8.47 14.74
N SER A 269 -3.42 -8.23 13.94
CA SER A 269 -3.29 -8.84 12.61
C SER A 269 -3.31 -10.37 12.67
N SER A 270 -2.75 -10.96 13.73
CA SER A 270 -2.72 -12.42 13.91
C SER A 270 -4.09 -13.06 14.17
N LEU A 271 -5.10 -12.25 14.54
CA LEU A 271 -6.48 -12.69 14.78
C LEU A 271 -7.35 -12.57 13.52
N LEU A 272 -6.91 -11.80 12.53
CA LEU A 272 -7.63 -11.55 11.29
C LEU A 272 -6.94 -12.17 10.07
N LEU A 273 -5.61 -12.12 10.05
CA LEU A 273 -4.81 -12.40 8.87
C LEU A 273 -3.86 -13.59 9.11
N ASP A 274 -3.71 -14.44 8.12
CA ASP A 274 -2.60 -15.41 8.09
C ASP A 274 -1.35 -14.72 7.52
N VAL A 275 -0.51 -14.17 8.41
CA VAL A 275 0.76 -13.52 8.05
C VAL A 275 1.69 -14.49 7.29
N ASN A 276 1.63 -15.80 7.55
CA ASN A 276 2.44 -16.76 6.79
C ASN A 276 1.89 -16.93 5.37
N GLN A 277 0.57 -16.87 5.16
CA GLN A 277 -0.01 -16.85 3.82
C GLN A 277 0.37 -15.56 3.09
N MET A 278 0.28 -14.40 3.75
CA MET A 278 0.74 -13.13 3.16
C MET A 278 2.20 -13.19 2.73
N ILE A 279 3.09 -13.82 3.52
CA ILE A 279 4.49 -14.04 3.15
C ILE A 279 4.63 -14.93 1.91
N ARG A 280 3.78 -15.97 1.76
CA ARG A 280 3.78 -16.83 0.56
C ARG A 280 3.31 -16.06 -0.66
N ASP A 281 2.21 -15.32 -0.53
CA ASP A 281 1.63 -14.51 -1.61
C ASP A 281 2.61 -13.41 -2.07
N ALA A 282 3.26 -12.70 -1.14
CA ALA A 282 4.28 -11.72 -1.46
C ALA A 282 5.48 -12.33 -2.21
N LYS A 283 5.93 -13.53 -1.85
CA LYS A 283 7.01 -14.24 -2.57
C LYS A 283 6.60 -14.71 -3.96
N ALA A 284 5.35 -15.03 -4.14
CA ALA A 284 4.79 -15.48 -5.41
C ALA A 284 4.20 -14.35 -6.25
N PHE A 285 4.24 -13.10 -5.77
CA PHE A 285 3.55 -11.98 -6.37
C PHE A 285 3.76 -11.86 -7.87
N ASN A 286 2.64 -11.79 -8.58
CA ASN A 286 2.58 -11.58 -10.01
C ASN A 286 1.39 -10.68 -10.36
N TYR A 287 1.58 -9.71 -11.23
CA TYR A 287 0.52 -8.82 -11.70
C TYR A 287 -0.66 -9.56 -12.36
N SER A 288 -0.46 -10.78 -12.85
CA SER A 288 -1.56 -11.62 -13.41
C SER A 288 -2.61 -12.01 -12.39
N GLU A 289 -2.29 -11.96 -11.08
CA GLU A 289 -3.21 -12.29 -10.00
C GLU A 289 -4.07 -11.09 -9.56
N VAL A 290 -3.77 -9.91 -10.08
CA VAL A 290 -4.48 -8.66 -9.77
C VAL A 290 -5.70 -8.54 -10.69
N ASN A 291 -6.81 -8.04 -10.14
CA ASN A 291 -8.02 -7.86 -10.94
C ASN A 291 -7.81 -6.87 -12.10
N LYS A 292 -8.60 -7.05 -13.16
CA LYS A 292 -8.47 -6.29 -14.40
C LYS A 292 -8.66 -4.78 -14.20
N GLU A 293 -9.60 -4.38 -13.35
CA GLU A 293 -9.92 -2.98 -13.09
C GLU A 293 -8.72 -2.21 -12.50
N LEU A 294 -8.04 -2.79 -11.52
CA LEU A 294 -6.81 -2.21 -10.97
C LEU A 294 -5.68 -2.18 -12.01
N MET A 295 -5.55 -3.27 -12.79
CA MET A 295 -4.51 -3.38 -13.81
C MET A 295 -4.65 -2.39 -14.96
N GLU A 296 -5.87 -1.97 -15.29
CA GLU A 296 -6.13 -0.93 -16.32
C GLU A 296 -5.74 0.49 -15.84
N ARG A 297 -5.63 0.69 -14.54
CA ARG A 297 -5.37 1.99 -13.90
C ARG A 297 -3.97 2.13 -13.35
N THR A 298 -3.24 1.04 -13.19
CA THR A 298 -1.89 1.03 -12.63
C THR A 298 -0.80 0.97 -13.69
N TRP A 299 0.45 1.16 -13.23
CA TRP A 299 1.63 1.01 -14.07
C TRP A 299 2.41 -0.27 -13.76
N VAL A 300 2.90 -0.94 -14.80
CA VAL A 300 3.70 -2.17 -14.68
C VAL A 300 5.03 -1.98 -15.42
N PRO A 301 6.16 -2.38 -14.84
CA PRO A 301 7.46 -2.30 -15.50
C PRO A 301 7.49 -3.12 -16.80
N SER A 302 8.21 -2.62 -17.83
CA SER A 302 8.31 -3.29 -19.12
C SER A 302 8.83 -4.72 -19.03
N TYR A 303 9.79 -4.99 -18.17
CA TYR A 303 10.37 -6.34 -17.99
C TYR A 303 9.42 -7.32 -17.28
N CYS A 304 8.34 -6.84 -16.68
CA CYS A 304 7.26 -7.68 -16.14
C CYS A 304 6.15 -7.95 -17.17
N ARG A 305 6.09 -7.19 -18.27
CA ARG A 305 5.12 -7.44 -19.35
C ARG A 305 5.64 -8.53 -20.25
N LEU A 306 4.81 -9.50 -20.59
CA LEU A 306 5.11 -10.43 -21.68
C LEU A 306 4.78 -9.72 -22.99
N GLU A 307 5.71 -9.73 -23.94
CA GLU A 307 5.41 -9.29 -25.28
C GLU A 307 4.25 -10.15 -25.80
N THR A 308 3.12 -9.53 -26.10
CA THR A 308 2.11 -10.15 -26.92
C THR A 308 2.77 -10.43 -28.27
N GLN A 309 3.02 -11.71 -28.57
CA GLN A 309 3.38 -12.07 -29.94
C GLN A 309 2.24 -11.55 -30.85
N ALA A 310 2.55 -10.52 -31.62
CA ALA A 310 1.67 -9.94 -32.61
C ALA A 310 1.43 -10.92 -33.76
#